data_a729cd65fa224315d3672b59aac9cf16
#
_entry.id   a729cd65fa224315d3672b59aac9cf16
#
_cell.length_a   1.000
_cell.length_b   1.000
_cell.length_c   1.000
_cell.angle_alpha   90.00
_cell.angle_beta   90.00
_cell.angle_gamma   90.00
#
_symmetry.space_group_name_H-M   'P 1'
#
loop_
_entity.id
_entity.type
_entity.pdbx_description
1 polymer ?
#
loop_
_entity_poly.entity_id
_entity_poly.type
_entity_poly.pdbx_seq_one_letter_code
_entity_poly.pdbx_strand_id
1 'polypeptide(L)'
;MDEQTHHDQLNSQWHSRWQKNEIGFHVSDVQPWLISHWPLFMGQNSSGCVFVPLCGKTLDIEYFLIKGQKVIACELSEVAVQQLFEQLGMTPDIKKWAGGLVYSGTHITVYVGDVLAMGEQELLGVDYIYDRAALIALPKETRCLYMAQLKTLCPKAKQFIITLDYDQSVTQGPPFAVSEQEIHEHYAGSFNVKRILHEDIIEDEPRFKKRGLLSLHESLYWLEPF
;
A
#
# COMPACT_ATOMS: atom_id res chain seq x y z
N MET A 1 -11.66 23.55 -8.94
CA MET A 1 -11.12 23.20 -7.59
C MET A 1 -9.63 23.06 -7.81
N ASP A 2 -8.82 23.61 -6.92
CA ASP A 2 -7.38 23.40 -7.01
C ASP A 2 -7.03 21.97 -6.51
N GLU A 3 -5.84 21.50 -6.89
CA GLU A 3 -5.37 20.14 -6.56
C GLU A 3 -5.31 19.89 -5.05
N GLN A 4 -4.95 20.91 -4.26
CA GLN A 4 -4.91 20.85 -2.79
C GLN A 4 -6.29 20.59 -2.20
N THR A 5 -7.32 21.31 -2.66
CA THR A 5 -8.70 21.13 -2.19
C THR A 5 -9.21 19.70 -2.47
N HIS A 6 -8.85 19.12 -3.62
CA HIS A 6 -9.23 17.75 -3.98
C HIS A 6 -8.54 16.72 -3.08
N HIS A 7 -7.24 16.92 -2.82
CA HIS A 7 -6.46 16.06 -1.93
C HIS A 7 -7.00 16.06 -0.49
N ASP A 8 -7.31 17.25 0.05
CA ASP A 8 -7.87 17.41 1.39
C ASP A 8 -9.26 16.73 1.52
N GLN A 9 -10.07 16.79 0.46
CA GLN A 9 -11.36 16.09 0.42
C GLN A 9 -11.20 14.57 0.44
N LEU A 10 -10.25 14.03 -0.32
CA LEU A 10 -9.93 12.60 -0.33
C LEU A 10 -9.49 12.13 1.06
N ASN A 11 -8.58 12.85 1.70
CA ASN A 11 -8.10 12.55 3.04
C ASN A 11 -9.26 12.56 4.06
N SER A 12 -10.15 13.54 3.98
CA SER A 12 -11.34 13.64 4.83
C SER A 12 -12.30 12.44 4.64
N GLN A 13 -12.46 11.95 3.40
CA GLN A 13 -13.27 10.76 3.12
C GLN A 13 -12.70 9.50 3.75
N TRP A 14 -11.37 9.30 3.69
CA TRP A 14 -10.72 8.15 4.34
C TRP A 14 -10.84 8.20 5.86
N HIS A 15 -10.64 9.35 6.49
CA HIS A 15 -10.90 9.52 7.94
C HIS A 15 -12.34 9.14 8.31
N SER A 16 -13.33 9.63 7.53
CA SER A 16 -14.74 9.32 7.78
C SER A 16 -15.04 7.82 7.67
N ARG A 17 -14.47 7.12 6.69
CA ARG A 17 -14.65 5.66 6.53
C ARG A 17 -14.15 4.88 7.73
N TRP A 18 -12.94 5.20 8.23
CA TRP A 18 -12.39 4.57 9.42
C TRP A 18 -13.21 4.84 10.67
N GLN A 19 -13.63 6.10 10.88
CA GLN A 19 -14.50 6.47 12.02
C GLN A 19 -15.84 5.74 12.01
N LYS A 20 -16.43 5.54 10.83
CA LYS A 20 -17.71 4.85 10.67
C LYS A 20 -17.59 3.32 10.55
N ASN A 21 -16.39 2.78 10.61
CA ASN A 21 -16.10 1.37 10.35
C ASN A 21 -16.59 0.90 8.97
N GLU A 22 -16.56 1.79 7.97
CA GLU A 22 -16.88 1.48 6.56
C GLU A 22 -15.65 0.93 5.84
N ILE A 23 -15.08 -0.14 6.40
CA ILE A 23 -13.78 -0.72 6.02
C ILE A 23 -13.93 -2.01 5.20
N GLY A 24 -14.92 -2.08 4.32
CA GLY A 24 -15.15 -3.25 3.45
C GLY A 24 -13.99 -3.61 2.50
N PHE A 25 -12.93 -2.82 2.48
CA PHE A 25 -11.65 -3.09 1.82
C PHE A 25 -10.66 -3.85 2.71
N HIS A 26 -10.87 -3.88 4.02
CA HIS A 26 -10.04 -4.64 4.94
C HIS A 26 -10.38 -6.12 4.83
N VAL A 27 -9.35 -6.96 4.68
CA VAL A 27 -9.48 -8.42 4.65
C VAL A 27 -8.97 -9.03 5.94
N SER A 28 -9.54 -10.18 6.31
CA SER A 28 -9.26 -10.89 7.56
C SER A 28 -8.05 -11.83 7.49
N ASP A 29 -7.41 -11.91 6.34
CA ASP A 29 -6.34 -12.87 6.09
C ASP A 29 -5.12 -12.17 5.46
N VAL A 30 -3.94 -12.76 5.66
CA VAL A 30 -2.72 -12.35 4.97
C VAL A 30 -2.89 -12.62 3.48
N GLN A 31 -2.44 -11.70 2.64
CA GLN A 31 -2.52 -11.83 1.18
C GLN A 31 -1.83 -13.13 0.72
N PRO A 32 -2.52 -14.03 0.02
CA PRO A 32 -1.95 -15.34 -0.37
C PRO A 32 -0.69 -15.23 -1.24
N TRP A 33 -0.65 -14.24 -2.14
CA TRP A 33 0.54 -14.02 -2.97
C TRP A 33 1.73 -13.47 -2.19
N LEU A 34 1.49 -12.75 -1.09
CA LEU A 34 2.55 -12.38 -0.15
C LEU A 34 3.18 -13.64 0.45
N ILE A 35 2.36 -14.57 0.94
CA ILE A 35 2.86 -15.81 1.57
C ILE A 35 3.68 -16.64 0.58
N SER A 36 3.18 -16.79 -0.65
CA SER A 36 3.77 -17.68 -1.66
C SER A 36 4.94 -17.06 -2.42
N HIS A 37 4.95 -15.75 -2.66
CA HIS A 37 5.91 -15.11 -3.56
C HIS A 37 6.91 -14.19 -2.86
N TRP A 38 6.62 -13.69 -1.66
CA TRP A 38 7.57 -12.84 -0.94
C TRP A 38 8.92 -13.50 -0.65
N PRO A 39 8.98 -14.79 -0.22
CA PRO A 39 10.26 -15.46 -0.03
C PRO A 39 11.08 -15.56 -1.33
N LEU A 40 10.41 -15.74 -2.47
CA LEU A 40 11.04 -15.78 -3.78
C LEU A 40 11.55 -14.40 -4.22
N PHE A 41 10.76 -13.36 -3.94
CA PHE A 41 11.11 -11.97 -4.22
C PHE A 41 12.32 -11.49 -3.42
N MET A 42 12.41 -11.84 -2.15
CA MET A 42 13.57 -11.53 -1.32
C MET A 42 14.83 -12.29 -1.74
N GLY A 43 14.68 -13.46 -2.35
CA GLY A 43 15.80 -14.32 -2.74
C GLY A 43 16.55 -14.86 -1.51
N GLN A 44 17.88 -14.68 -1.47
CA GLN A 44 18.71 -15.14 -0.35
C GLN A 44 18.68 -14.21 0.87
N ASN A 45 18.06 -13.04 0.77
CA ASN A 45 17.94 -12.12 1.89
C ASN A 45 16.87 -12.64 2.84
N SER A 46 17.23 -12.84 4.11
CA SER A 46 16.30 -13.29 5.15
C SER A 46 15.75 -12.14 6.01
N SER A 47 16.27 -10.93 5.88
CA SER A 47 15.93 -9.76 6.67
C SER A 47 15.93 -8.51 5.80
N GLY A 48 15.31 -7.45 6.29
CA GLY A 48 15.28 -6.15 5.62
C GLY A 48 14.19 -5.26 6.23
N CYS A 49 14.17 -4.03 5.78
CA CYS A 49 13.15 -3.05 6.15
C CYS A 49 12.12 -2.94 5.04
N VAL A 50 10.86 -3.23 5.36
CA VAL A 50 9.72 -3.16 4.44
C VAL A 50 8.92 -1.89 4.71
N PHE A 51 8.73 -1.07 3.70
CA PHE A 51 7.78 0.03 3.75
C PHE A 51 6.40 -0.44 3.27
N VAL A 52 5.38 -0.19 4.09
CA VAL A 52 3.97 -0.51 3.80
C VAL A 52 3.16 0.79 3.79
N PRO A 53 2.97 1.42 2.62
CA PRO A 53 2.19 2.64 2.48
C PRO A 53 0.69 2.37 2.64
N LEU A 54 -0.07 3.37 3.13
CA LEU A 54 -1.53 3.34 3.30
C LEU A 54 -2.00 2.03 3.98
N CYS A 55 -1.28 1.66 5.04
CA CYS A 55 -1.29 0.28 5.55
C CYS A 55 -2.63 -0.12 6.22
N GLY A 56 -3.48 0.83 6.61
CA GLY A 56 -4.64 0.50 7.42
C GLY A 56 -4.25 -0.29 8.67
N LYS A 57 -4.90 -1.43 8.86
CA LYS A 57 -4.60 -2.43 9.87
C LYS A 57 -4.36 -3.82 9.24
N THR A 58 -3.66 -3.86 8.10
CA THR A 58 -3.46 -5.12 7.37
C THR A 58 -2.69 -6.16 8.17
N LEU A 59 -3.13 -7.42 8.09
CA LEU A 59 -2.44 -8.59 8.66
C LEU A 59 -1.09 -8.88 7.97
N ASP A 60 -0.87 -8.33 6.79
CA ASP A 60 0.41 -8.46 6.08
C ASP A 60 1.58 -7.91 6.89
N ILE A 61 1.34 -6.90 7.75
CA ILE A 61 2.35 -6.36 8.67
C ILE A 61 2.77 -7.42 9.70
N GLU A 62 1.82 -8.13 10.30
CA GLU A 62 2.12 -9.22 11.24
C GLU A 62 2.97 -10.31 10.57
N TYR A 63 2.65 -10.66 9.32
CA TYR A 63 3.45 -11.61 8.54
C TYR A 63 4.90 -11.16 8.41
N PHE A 64 5.17 -9.90 8.06
CA PHE A 64 6.53 -9.37 7.97
C PHE A 64 7.28 -9.45 9.31
N LEU A 65 6.62 -9.06 10.41
CA LEU A 65 7.21 -9.10 11.74
C LEU A 65 7.54 -10.53 12.19
N ILE A 66 6.65 -11.49 11.95
CA ILE A 66 6.88 -12.93 12.23
C ILE A 66 8.07 -13.46 11.40
N LYS A 67 8.27 -12.96 10.19
CA LYS A 67 9.43 -13.31 9.33
C LYS A 67 10.71 -12.58 9.74
N GLY A 68 10.72 -11.81 10.82
CA GLY A 68 11.89 -11.12 11.35
C GLY A 68 12.28 -9.85 10.58
N GLN A 69 11.36 -9.31 9.79
CA GLN A 69 11.60 -8.07 9.06
C GLN A 69 11.25 -6.85 9.92
N LYS A 70 11.91 -5.73 9.64
CA LYS A 70 11.48 -4.44 10.17
C LYS A 70 10.41 -3.86 9.25
N VAL A 71 9.43 -3.18 9.85
CA VAL A 71 8.35 -2.53 9.12
C VAL A 71 8.36 -1.03 9.41
N ILE A 72 8.39 -0.24 8.35
CA ILE A 72 7.99 1.16 8.35
C ILE A 72 6.65 1.21 7.63
N ALA A 73 5.67 1.91 8.17
CA ALA A 73 4.37 2.05 7.53
C ALA A 73 3.87 3.50 7.61
N CYS A 74 2.94 3.84 6.74
CA CYS A 74 2.24 5.11 6.77
C CYS A 74 0.73 4.86 6.64
N GLU A 75 -0.05 5.52 7.48
CA GLU A 75 -1.50 5.45 7.45
C GLU A 75 -2.08 6.81 7.85
N LEU A 76 -3.06 7.27 7.11
CA LEU A 76 -3.70 8.56 7.36
C LEU A 76 -4.55 8.56 8.63
N SER A 77 -5.22 7.44 8.91
CA SER A 77 -6.18 7.30 10.02
C SER A 77 -5.49 6.80 11.30
N GLU A 78 -5.45 7.64 12.33
CA GLU A 78 -4.97 7.24 13.65
C GLU A 78 -5.78 6.06 14.23
N VAL A 79 -7.10 6.03 13.97
CA VAL A 79 -7.97 4.93 14.40
C VAL A 79 -7.51 3.59 13.82
N ALA A 80 -7.10 3.57 12.56
CA ALA A 80 -6.56 2.36 11.93
C ALA A 80 -5.26 1.90 12.60
N VAL A 81 -4.38 2.84 12.90
CA VAL A 81 -3.07 2.55 13.53
C VAL A 81 -3.26 2.06 14.97
N GLN A 82 -4.18 2.65 15.74
CA GLN A 82 -4.52 2.16 17.07
C GLN A 82 -5.01 0.71 17.02
N GLN A 83 -5.94 0.40 16.10
CA GLN A 83 -6.46 -0.95 15.90
C GLN A 83 -5.37 -1.93 15.43
N LEU A 84 -4.41 -1.48 14.60
CA LEU A 84 -3.27 -2.29 14.20
C LEU A 84 -2.42 -2.69 15.41
N PHE A 85 -2.06 -1.74 16.28
CA PHE A 85 -1.27 -2.03 17.48
C PHE A 85 -2.01 -2.91 18.50
N GLU A 86 -3.33 -2.73 18.65
CA GLU A 86 -4.18 -3.62 19.44
C GLU A 86 -4.15 -5.05 18.88
N GLN A 87 -4.29 -5.22 17.57
CA GLN A 87 -4.24 -6.51 16.88
C GLN A 87 -2.87 -7.19 17.02
N LEU A 88 -1.77 -6.43 16.99
CA LEU A 88 -0.41 -6.93 17.20
C LEU A 88 -0.13 -7.23 18.69
N GLY A 89 -1.02 -6.87 19.63
CA GLY A 89 -0.80 -7.02 21.07
C GLY A 89 0.35 -6.15 21.59
N MET A 90 0.62 -5.00 20.95
CA MET A 90 1.73 -4.12 21.28
C MET A 90 1.23 -2.81 21.87
N THR A 91 1.95 -2.30 22.89
CA THR A 91 1.79 -0.93 23.39
C THR A 91 2.84 -0.05 22.72
N PRO A 92 2.45 0.91 21.85
CA PRO A 92 3.40 1.75 21.14
C PRO A 92 3.97 2.87 22.02
N ASP A 93 5.22 3.27 21.72
CA ASP A 93 5.74 4.60 22.09
C ASP A 93 5.22 5.60 21.03
N ILE A 94 4.56 6.68 21.49
CA ILE A 94 3.93 7.65 20.60
C ILE A 94 4.64 8.98 20.69
N LYS A 95 5.08 9.49 19.56
CA LYS A 95 5.77 10.78 19.42
C LYS A 95 5.15 11.62 18.30
N LYS A 96 5.58 12.88 18.21
CA LYS A 96 5.24 13.75 17.08
C LYS A 96 6.32 13.67 16.00
N TRP A 97 5.91 13.75 14.76
CA TRP A 97 6.74 14.04 13.60
C TRP A 97 6.13 15.19 12.79
N ALA A 98 6.79 15.65 11.73
CA ALA A 98 6.34 16.84 10.98
C ALA A 98 4.94 16.71 10.37
N GLY A 99 4.55 15.49 9.95
CA GLY A 99 3.25 15.21 9.32
C GLY A 99 2.16 14.73 10.29
N GLY A 100 2.43 14.56 11.60
CA GLY A 100 1.44 14.06 12.56
C GLY A 100 2.03 13.33 13.76
N LEU A 101 1.60 12.07 13.98
CA LEU A 101 2.07 11.21 15.07
C LEU A 101 2.89 10.04 14.51
N VAL A 102 3.83 9.53 15.29
CA VAL A 102 4.55 8.28 15.00
C VAL A 102 4.36 7.30 16.14
N TYR A 103 3.94 6.10 15.80
CA TYR A 103 3.72 4.96 16.68
C TYR A 103 4.87 3.97 16.49
N SER A 104 5.61 3.68 17.55
CA SER A 104 6.77 2.79 17.49
C SER A 104 6.60 1.60 18.42
N GLY A 105 6.84 0.40 17.91
CA GLY A 105 6.87 -0.86 18.63
C GLY A 105 8.13 -1.66 18.27
N THR A 106 8.18 -2.92 18.71
CA THR A 106 9.30 -3.81 18.39
C THR A 106 9.31 -4.11 16.89
N HIS A 107 10.34 -3.64 16.20
CA HIS A 107 10.53 -3.80 14.73
C HIS A 107 9.46 -3.15 13.86
N ILE A 108 8.62 -2.27 14.39
CA ILE A 108 7.59 -1.55 13.63
C ILE A 108 7.60 -0.06 13.98
N THR A 109 7.48 0.76 12.95
CA THR A 109 7.24 2.21 13.07
C THR A 109 6.11 2.59 12.09
N VAL A 110 5.05 3.21 12.59
CA VAL A 110 3.91 3.64 11.77
C VAL A 110 3.76 5.15 11.89
N TYR A 111 3.88 5.84 10.79
CA TYR A 111 3.63 7.27 10.66
C TYR A 111 2.15 7.52 10.41
N VAL A 112 1.50 8.24 11.33
CA VAL A 112 0.10 8.68 11.16
C VAL A 112 0.12 10.02 10.42
N GLY A 113 -0.31 10.02 9.19
CA GLY A 113 -0.31 11.22 8.34
C GLY A 113 -0.40 10.88 6.86
N ASP A 114 -0.26 11.93 6.06
CA ASP A 114 -0.26 11.79 4.61
C ASP A 114 1.07 11.20 4.12
N VAL A 115 0.98 10.16 3.31
CA VAL A 115 2.16 9.52 2.69
C VAL A 115 2.95 10.51 1.84
N LEU A 116 2.29 11.49 1.22
CA LEU A 116 2.95 12.52 0.43
C LEU A 116 3.73 13.56 1.28
N ALA A 117 3.51 13.58 2.60
CA ALA A 117 4.28 14.42 3.52
C ALA A 117 5.56 13.74 4.04
N MET A 118 5.78 12.44 3.74
CA MET A 118 6.99 11.73 4.16
C MET A 118 8.20 12.21 3.38
N GLY A 119 9.34 12.23 4.05
CA GLY A 119 10.63 12.61 3.48
C GLY A 119 11.67 11.49 3.61
N GLU A 120 12.92 11.80 3.29
CA GLU A 120 14.02 10.83 3.32
C GLU A 120 14.26 10.25 4.72
N GLN A 121 14.05 11.06 5.77
CA GLN A 121 14.32 10.63 7.15
C GLN A 121 13.37 9.51 7.60
N GLU A 122 12.10 9.60 7.20
CA GLU A 122 11.06 8.63 7.55
C GLU A 122 11.27 7.29 6.84
N LEU A 123 11.88 7.30 5.65
CA LEU A 123 12.09 6.12 4.81
C LEU A 123 13.55 5.65 4.77
N LEU A 124 14.39 6.16 5.66
CA LEU A 124 15.79 5.79 5.72
C LEU A 124 15.97 4.29 6.00
N GLY A 125 16.72 3.60 5.12
CA GLY A 125 17.02 2.18 5.27
C GLY A 125 15.91 1.24 4.81
N VAL A 126 14.94 1.74 4.04
CA VAL A 126 13.95 0.91 3.36
C VAL A 126 14.62 0.09 2.24
N ASP A 127 14.51 -1.23 2.34
CA ASP A 127 15.02 -2.19 1.36
C ASP A 127 13.94 -2.64 0.37
N TYR A 128 12.70 -2.69 0.84
CA TYR A 128 11.55 -3.19 0.10
C TYR A 128 10.33 -2.29 0.28
N ILE A 129 9.52 -2.13 -0.76
CA ILE A 129 8.19 -1.52 -0.70
C ILE A 129 7.17 -2.62 -0.99
N TYR A 130 6.19 -2.76 -0.11
CA TYR A 130 5.03 -3.63 -0.29
C TYR A 130 3.80 -2.76 -0.53
N ASP A 131 3.43 -2.60 -1.78
CA ASP A 131 2.26 -1.83 -2.20
C ASP A 131 1.10 -2.78 -2.51
N ARG A 132 0.23 -2.92 -1.55
CA ARG A 132 -1.05 -3.61 -1.70
C ARG A 132 -2.16 -2.72 -1.19
N ALA A 133 -3.16 -2.49 -2.03
CA ALA A 133 -4.28 -1.59 -1.76
C ALA A 133 -3.91 -0.09 -1.61
N ALA A 134 -2.65 0.31 -1.82
CA ALA A 134 -2.23 1.71 -1.80
C ALA A 134 -2.42 2.39 -3.17
N LEU A 135 -1.76 1.93 -4.22
CA LEU A 135 -1.94 2.48 -5.57
C LEU A 135 -3.40 2.54 -5.99
N ILE A 136 -4.13 1.46 -5.80
CA ILE A 136 -5.54 1.36 -6.19
C ILE A 136 -6.50 2.20 -5.32
N ALA A 137 -6.03 2.73 -4.19
CA ALA A 137 -6.82 3.64 -3.33
C ALA A 137 -6.74 5.10 -3.82
N LEU A 138 -5.77 5.44 -4.66
CA LEU A 138 -5.46 6.80 -5.06
C LEU A 138 -6.01 7.12 -6.46
N PRO A 139 -6.67 8.28 -6.66
CA PRO A 139 -6.98 8.79 -7.99
C PRO A 139 -5.70 8.96 -8.82
N LYS A 140 -5.82 8.94 -10.15
CA LYS A 140 -4.68 8.90 -11.07
C LYS A 140 -3.67 10.02 -10.81
N GLU A 141 -4.13 11.25 -10.61
CA GLU A 141 -3.27 12.42 -10.37
C GLU A 141 -2.45 12.24 -9.09
N THR A 142 -3.10 11.89 -7.98
CA THR A 142 -2.44 11.62 -6.68
C THR A 142 -1.51 10.41 -6.77
N ARG A 143 -1.91 9.37 -7.50
CA ARG A 143 -1.10 8.15 -7.71
C ARG A 143 0.19 8.44 -8.47
N CYS A 144 0.16 9.35 -9.46
CA CYS A 144 1.36 9.81 -10.16
C CYS A 144 2.36 10.48 -9.21
N LEU A 145 1.89 11.37 -8.33
CA LEU A 145 2.72 12.02 -7.32
C LEU A 145 3.31 11.01 -6.34
N TYR A 146 2.50 10.09 -5.86
CA TYR A 146 2.90 9.03 -4.95
C TYR A 146 4.01 8.15 -5.54
N MET A 147 3.83 7.64 -6.77
CA MET A 147 4.84 6.82 -7.44
C MET A 147 6.15 7.59 -7.69
N ALA A 148 6.06 8.88 -8.07
CA ALA A 148 7.23 9.73 -8.26
C ALA A 148 7.98 9.95 -6.95
N GLN A 149 7.27 10.17 -5.85
CA GLN A 149 7.84 10.34 -4.52
C GLN A 149 8.56 9.07 -4.05
N LEU A 150 7.94 7.90 -4.15
CA LEU A 150 8.57 6.64 -3.75
C LEU A 150 9.86 6.35 -4.52
N LYS A 151 9.89 6.64 -5.84
CA LYS A 151 11.11 6.52 -6.66
C LYS A 151 12.22 7.47 -6.18
N THR A 152 11.85 8.66 -5.73
CA THR A 152 12.82 9.65 -5.25
C THR A 152 13.35 9.30 -3.88
N LEU A 153 12.48 8.90 -2.95
CA LEU A 153 12.86 8.65 -1.55
C LEU A 153 13.47 7.25 -1.35
N CYS A 154 13.06 6.27 -2.15
CA CYS A 154 13.52 4.88 -2.05
C CYS A 154 14.05 4.35 -3.39
N PRO A 155 15.03 5.01 -4.03
CA PRO A 155 15.44 4.68 -5.41
C PRO A 155 16.07 3.29 -5.56
N LYS A 156 16.50 2.68 -4.46
CA LYS A 156 17.14 1.36 -4.42
C LYS A 156 16.24 0.26 -3.86
N ALA A 157 15.07 0.63 -3.33
CA ALA A 157 14.15 -0.36 -2.76
C ALA A 157 13.50 -1.17 -3.89
N LYS A 158 13.52 -2.49 -3.75
CA LYS A 158 12.72 -3.38 -4.60
C LYS A 158 11.24 -3.22 -4.23
N GLN A 159 10.34 -3.34 -5.22
CA GLN A 159 8.93 -3.15 -4.97
C GLN A 159 8.11 -4.40 -5.34
N PHE A 160 7.24 -4.79 -4.43
CA PHE A 160 6.25 -5.86 -4.59
C PHE A 160 4.89 -5.18 -4.65
N ILE A 161 4.30 -5.11 -5.84
CA ILE A 161 3.11 -4.32 -6.09
C ILE A 161 1.96 -5.22 -6.51
N ILE A 162 0.82 -5.10 -5.84
CA ILE A 162 -0.43 -5.77 -6.21
C ILE A 162 -1.43 -4.72 -6.68
N THR A 163 -1.92 -4.88 -7.92
CA THR A 163 -2.88 -3.97 -8.53
C THR A 163 -4.18 -4.68 -8.91
N LEU A 164 -5.21 -3.87 -9.15
CA LEU A 164 -6.45 -4.30 -9.79
C LEU A 164 -6.57 -3.60 -11.14
N ASP A 165 -7.00 -4.33 -12.17
CA ASP A 165 -7.29 -3.79 -13.50
C ASP A 165 -8.67 -4.25 -13.98
N TYR A 166 -9.49 -3.30 -14.40
CA TYR A 166 -10.86 -3.51 -14.84
C TYR A 166 -11.36 -2.31 -15.66
N ASP A 167 -12.51 -2.42 -16.30
CA ASP A 167 -13.14 -1.30 -17.00
C ASP A 167 -13.60 -0.21 -16.01
N GLN A 168 -12.75 0.81 -15.82
CA GLN A 168 -13.00 1.94 -14.90
C GLN A 168 -14.26 2.74 -15.25
N SER A 169 -14.80 2.62 -16.48
CA SER A 169 -16.03 3.30 -16.86
C SER A 169 -17.28 2.73 -16.16
N VAL A 170 -17.20 1.47 -15.73
CA VAL A 170 -18.31 0.76 -15.04
C VAL A 170 -18.41 1.15 -13.57
N THR A 171 -17.28 1.47 -12.91
CA THR A 171 -17.28 1.85 -11.49
C THR A 171 -16.23 2.92 -11.17
N GLN A 172 -16.61 3.89 -10.37
CA GLN A 172 -15.82 5.12 -10.14
C GLN A 172 -14.59 4.93 -9.22
N GLY A 173 -14.48 3.79 -8.52
CA GLY A 173 -13.45 3.60 -7.48
C GLY A 173 -13.71 4.42 -6.20
N PRO A 174 -12.87 4.36 -5.15
CA PRO A 174 -11.85 3.32 -5.00
C PRO A 174 -12.45 1.91 -4.76
N PRO A 175 -11.73 0.84 -5.06
CA PRO A 175 -10.40 0.83 -5.66
C PRO A 175 -10.45 1.33 -7.10
N PHE A 176 -9.35 1.94 -7.58
CA PHE A 176 -9.19 2.38 -8.96
C PHE A 176 -8.45 1.32 -9.78
N ALA A 177 -8.77 1.23 -11.08
CA ALA A 177 -8.01 0.40 -12.01
C ALA A 177 -6.59 0.96 -12.19
N VAL A 178 -5.60 0.07 -12.18
CA VAL A 178 -4.18 0.36 -12.44
C VAL A 178 -3.68 -0.67 -13.44
N SER A 179 -3.57 -0.27 -14.70
CA SER A 179 -3.16 -1.15 -15.78
C SER A 179 -1.66 -1.44 -15.78
N GLU A 180 -1.27 -2.53 -16.45
CA GLU A 180 0.15 -2.85 -16.70
C GLU A 180 0.85 -1.70 -17.45
N GLN A 181 0.17 -1.07 -18.39
CA GLN A 181 0.72 0.06 -19.14
C GLN A 181 1.08 1.20 -18.18
N GLU A 182 0.21 1.55 -17.22
CA GLU A 182 0.46 2.60 -16.23
C GLU A 182 1.68 2.26 -15.35
N ILE A 183 1.81 1.01 -14.91
CA ILE A 183 2.99 0.56 -14.16
C ILE A 183 4.27 0.75 -14.99
N HIS A 184 4.28 0.35 -16.26
CA HIS A 184 5.44 0.52 -17.12
C HIS A 184 5.75 1.99 -17.39
N GLU A 185 4.76 2.83 -17.67
CA GLU A 185 4.94 4.27 -17.91
C GLU A 185 5.65 4.96 -16.73
N HIS A 186 5.34 4.56 -15.48
CA HIS A 186 5.91 5.19 -14.29
C HIS A 186 7.23 4.59 -13.83
N TYR A 187 7.47 3.31 -14.06
CA TYR A 187 8.60 2.61 -13.43
C TYR A 187 9.67 2.12 -14.40
N ALA A 188 9.36 1.83 -15.67
CA ALA A 188 10.32 1.21 -16.60
C ALA A 188 11.58 2.05 -16.89
N GLY A 189 11.56 3.36 -16.63
CA GLY A 189 12.75 4.23 -16.75
C GLY A 189 13.77 4.07 -15.61
N SER A 190 13.40 3.41 -14.51
CA SER A 190 14.25 3.30 -13.30
C SER A 190 14.30 1.88 -12.73
N PHE A 191 13.39 1.02 -13.15
CA PHE A 191 13.22 -0.34 -12.63
C PHE A 191 13.03 -1.35 -13.78
N ASN A 192 13.56 -2.55 -13.55
CA ASN A 192 13.15 -3.72 -14.31
C ASN A 192 11.79 -4.18 -13.78
N VAL A 193 10.74 -3.96 -14.56
CA VAL A 193 9.36 -4.29 -14.21
C VAL A 193 9.02 -5.68 -14.73
N LYS A 194 8.62 -6.59 -13.84
CA LYS A 194 8.22 -7.95 -14.19
C LYS A 194 6.84 -8.26 -13.63
N ARG A 195 5.86 -8.54 -14.49
CA ARG A 195 4.57 -9.11 -14.05
C ARG A 195 4.75 -10.59 -13.74
N ILE A 196 4.46 -10.98 -12.52
CA ILE A 196 4.63 -12.35 -11.99
C ILE A 196 3.34 -13.14 -12.10
N LEU A 197 2.21 -12.50 -11.72
CA LEU A 197 0.87 -13.09 -11.76
C LEU A 197 -0.10 -12.13 -12.41
N HIS A 198 -1.15 -12.69 -13.02
CA HIS A 198 -2.28 -11.96 -13.59
C HIS A 198 -3.47 -12.90 -13.63
N GLU A 199 -4.44 -12.67 -12.77
CA GLU A 199 -5.58 -13.58 -12.58
C GLU A 199 -6.90 -12.81 -12.64
N ASP A 200 -7.90 -13.35 -13.32
CA ASP A 200 -9.26 -12.82 -13.28
C ASP A 200 -9.96 -13.35 -12.03
N ILE A 201 -10.22 -12.45 -11.08
CA ILE A 201 -10.83 -12.76 -9.79
C ILE A 201 -12.30 -12.36 -9.71
N ILE A 202 -12.97 -12.07 -10.83
CA ILE A 202 -14.35 -11.55 -10.84
C ILE A 202 -15.34 -12.52 -10.18
N GLU A 203 -15.11 -13.83 -10.28
CA GLU A 203 -15.99 -14.82 -9.67
C GLU A 203 -15.86 -14.82 -8.13
N ASP A 204 -14.70 -14.48 -7.59
CA ASP A 204 -14.43 -14.39 -6.15
C ASP A 204 -14.82 -13.03 -5.56
N GLU A 205 -15.17 -12.06 -6.42
CA GLU A 205 -15.51 -10.69 -6.05
C GLU A 205 -16.96 -10.29 -6.38
N PRO A 206 -17.96 -10.89 -5.72
CA PRO A 206 -19.37 -10.70 -6.06
C PRO A 206 -19.85 -9.24 -5.97
N ARG A 207 -19.17 -8.39 -5.20
CA ARG A 207 -19.49 -6.96 -5.09
C ARG A 207 -19.21 -6.22 -6.41
N PHE A 208 -18.13 -6.56 -7.10
CA PHE A 208 -17.76 -5.98 -8.39
C PHE A 208 -18.64 -6.53 -9.51
N LYS A 209 -18.92 -7.83 -9.48
CA LYS A 209 -19.86 -8.47 -10.42
C LYS A 209 -21.26 -7.85 -10.35
N LYS A 210 -21.77 -7.54 -9.14
CA LYS A 210 -23.05 -6.83 -8.94
C LYS A 210 -23.04 -5.38 -9.47
N ARG A 211 -21.87 -4.74 -9.58
CA ARG A 211 -21.71 -3.42 -10.20
C ARG A 211 -21.66 -3.46 -11.73
N GLY A 212 -21.67 -4.65 -12.32
CA GLY A 212 -21.69 -4.86 -13.77
C GLY A 212 -20.33 -5.13 -14.41
N LEU A 213 -19.25 -5.32 -13.61
CA LEU A 213 -17.97 -5.73 -14.15
C LEU A 213 -18.04 -7.15 -14.71
N LEU A 214 -17.48 -7.34 -15.90
CA LEU A 214 -17.40 -8.64 -16.58
C LEU A 214 -16.07 -9.35 -16.29
N SER A 215 -15.03 -8.60 -15.92
CA SER A 215 -13.72 -9.10 -15.50
C SER A 215 -13.11 -8.17 -14.46
N LEU A 216 -12.30 -8.71 -13.57
CA LEU A 216 -11.51 -7.98 -12.59
C LEU A 216 -10.18 -8.71 -12.42
N HIS A 217 -9.12 -8.14 -12.97
CA HIS A 217 -7.81 -8.77 -12.90
C HIS A 217 -7.01 -8.26 -11.70
N GLU A 218 -6.55 -9.16 -10.86
CA GLU A 218 -5.50 -8.88 -9.89
C GLU A 218 -4.15 -9.21 -10.51
N SER A 219 -3.14 -8.36 -10.30
CA SER A 219 -1.80 -8.55 -10.88
C SER A 219 -0.73 -8.31 -9.83
N LEU A 220 0.30 -9.18 -9.84
CA LEU A 220 1.51 -9.03 -9.03
C LEU A 220 2.67 -8.59 -9.91
N TYR A 221 3.32 -7.51 -9.51
CA TYR A 221 4.55 -7.01 -10.14
C TYR A 221 5.72 -7.04 -9.15
N TRP A 222 6.88 -7.44 -9.66
CA TRP A 222 8.17 -7.24 -9.02
C TRP A 222 8.93 -6.16 -9.76
N LEU A 223 9.43 -5.19 -9.02
CA LEU A 223 10.24 -4.11 -9.55
C LEU A 223 11.62 -4.17 -8.89
N GLU A 224 12.64 -4.29 -9.70
CA GLU A 224 14.04 -4.28 -9.26
C GLU A 224 14.73 -3.05 -9.84
N PRO A 225 15.39 -2.19 -9.01
CA PRO A 225 16.10 -1.03 -9.51
C PRO A 225 17.26 -1.46 -10.41
N PHE A 226 17.61 -0.60 -11.40
CA PHE A 226 18.76 -0.84 -12.28
C PHE A 226 20.10 -0.74 -11.56
#